data_fdb906cd7571304a92692d06e63c9499
#
_entry.id   fdb906cd7571304a92692d06e63c9499
#
_cell.length_a   1.000
_cell.length_b   1.000
_cell.length_c   1.000
_cell.angle_alpha   90.00
_cell.angle_beta   90.00
_cell.angle_gamma   90.00
#
_symmetry.space_group_name_H-M   'P 1'
#
loop_
_entity.id
_entity.type
_entity.pdbx_description
1 polymer ?
#
loop_
_entity_poly.entity_id
_entity_poly.type
_entity_poly.pdbx_seq_one_letter_code
_entity_poly.pdbx_strand_id
1 'polypeptide(L)'
;MQPTKPLVIALMGPTASGKTELAIDIAKRINTTIHNVDSRQIYIDMNIGTAKPTIEQQKKVPHFLIDLCLPSKPINLHEFQFLGRNSIENELKKRNLILIVGGSGLYLQSLIGGLNPPAVPPQKFLRNQLYKIEKNELHNLLTICDPTAAMKIHPKDSTRTIPVSYTHLTLPTTPYV
;
A
#
# COMPACT_ATOMS: atom_id res chain seq x y z
N MET A 1 4.23 -9.65 -34.84
CA MET A 1 3.53 -8.68 -33.97
C MET A 1 4.46 -8.32 -32.83
N GLN A 2 4.80 -7.05 -32.67
CA GLN A 2 5.54 -6.61 -31.47
C GLN A 2 4.66 -6.88 -30.24
N PRO A 3 5.21 -7.43 -29.13
CA PRO A 3 4.42 -7.63 -27.93
C PRO A 3 3.94 -6.24 -27.44
N THR A 4 2.62 -6.09 -27.34
CA THR A 4 2.04 -4.87 -26.78
C THR A 4 2.51 -4.73 -25.34
N LYS A 5 3.06 -3.56 -24.99
CA LYS A 5 3.50 -3.29 -23.61
C LYS A 5 2.32 -3.45 -22.65
N PRO A 6 2.51 -4.13 -21.52
CA PRO A 6 1.46 -4.24 -20.51
C PRO A 6 1.02 -2.86 -20.03
N LEU A 7 -0.29 -2.69 -19.86
CA LEU A 7 -0.89 -1.42 -19.42
C LEU A 7 -1.54 -1.59 -18.04
N VAL A 8 -1.26 -0.64 -17.16
CA VAL A 8 -1.89 -0.53 -15.84
C VAL A 8 -2.69 0.77 -15.80
N ILE A 9 -3.99 0.67 -15.58
CA ILE A 9 -4.89 1.82 -15.39
C ILE A 9 -5.16 1.95 -13.89
N ALA A 10 -5.06 3.16 -13.32
CA ALA A 10 -5.37 3.43 -11.93
C ALA A 10 -6.57 4.37 -11.78
N LEU A 11 -7.64 3.89 -11.13
CA LEU A 11 -8.81 4.68 -10.75
C LEU A 11 -8.73 5.01 -9.25
N MET A 12 -8.35 6.24 -8.94
CA MET A 12 -8.15 6.70 -7.57
C MET A 12 -9.18 7.74 -7.15
N GLY A 13 -9.51 7.76 -5.85
CA GLY A 13 -10.41 8.77 -5.30
C GLY A 13 -10.87 8.44 -3.87
N PRO A 14 -11.58 9.36 -3.19
CA PRO A 14 -12.02 9.17 -1.81
C PRO A 14 -13.06 8.05 -1.70
N THR A 15 -13.23 7.50 -0.48
CA THR A 15 -14.30 6.54 -0.18
C THR A 15 -15.66 7.17 -0.48
N ALA A 16 -16.64 6.36 -0.89
CA ALA A 16 -18.00 6.78 -1.25
C ALA A 16 -18.12 7.68 -2.50
N SER A 17 -17.09 7.79 -3.35
CA SER A 17 -17.16 8.56 -4.61
C SER A 17 -17.68 7.77 -5.82
N GLY A 18 -18.29 6.60 -5.61
CA GLY A 18 -18.83 5.78 -6.70
C GLY A 18 -17.80 4.96 -7.50
N LYS A 19 -16.52 4.91 -7.06
CA LYS A 19 -15.45 4.21 -7.78
C LYS A 19 -15.77 2.75 -8.10
N THR A 20 -16.40 2.02 -7.20
CA THR A 20 -16.63 0.58 -7.34
C THR A 20 -17.51 0.27 -8.55
N GLU A 21 -18.62 0.96 -8.71
CA GLU A 21 -19.51 0.75 -9.88
C GLU A 21 -18.83 1.17 -11.17
N LEU A 22 -18.17 2.34 -11.17
CA LEU A 22 -17.43 2.81 -12.34
C LEU A 22 -16.29 1.83 -12.72
N ALA A 23 -15.57 1.29 -11.73
CA ALA A 23 -14.51 0.31 -11.95
C ALA A 23 -15.04 -0.98 -12.57
N ILE A 24 -16.19 -1.48 -12.10
CA ILE A 24 -16.85 -2.66 -12.64
C ILE A 24 -17.26 -2.43 -14.09
N ASP A 25 -17.84 -1.26 -14.41
CA ASP A 25 -18.25 -0.92 -15.78
C ASP A 25 -17.04 -0.82 -16.72
N ILE A 26 -15.98 -0.15 -16.28
CA ILE A 26 -14.72 -0.08 -17.04
C ILE A 26 -14.17 -1.48 -17.24
N ALA A 27 -14.01 -2.26 -16.16
CA ALA A 27 -13.39 -3.59 -16.21
C ALA A 27 -14.15 -4.55 -17.15
N LYS A 28 -15.50 -4.48 -17.18
CA LYS A 28 -16.32 -5.25 -18.13
C LYS A 28 -16.06 -4.83 -19.58
N ARG A 29 -16.02 -3.51 -19.86
CA ARG A 29 -15.83 -2.98 -21.21
C ARG A 29 -14.48 -3.35 -21.80
N ILE A 30 -13.42 -3.31 -21.00
CA ILE A 30 -12.05 -3.64 -21.43
C ILE A 30 -11.63 -5.08 -21.11
N ASN A 31 -12.54 -5.90 -20.62
CA ASN A 31 -12.35 -7.31 -20.25
C ASN A 31 -11.12 -7.55 -19.35
N THR A 32 -11.07 -6.86 -18.21
CA THR A 32 -9.95 -6.93 -17.27
C THR A 32 -10.40 -7.27 -15.84
N THR A 33 -9.43 -7.38 -14.95
CA THR A 33 -9.61 -7.64 -13.52
C THR A 33 -9.35 -6.38 -12.71
N ILE A 34 -9.92 -6.30 -11.50
CA ILE A 34 -9.75 -5.19 -10.57
C ILE A 34 -8.77 -5.59 -9.47
N HIS A 35 -7.74 -4.76 -9.25
CA HIS A 35 -6.80 -4.90 -8.13
C HIS A 35 -7.02 -3.77 -7.13
N ASN A 36 -7.49 -4.09 -5.93
CA ASN A 36 -7.82 -3.09 -4.92
C ASN A 36 -6.57 -2.55 -4.21
N VAL A 37 -6.50 -1.23 -4.08
CA VAL A 37 -5.46 -0.53 -3.30
C VAL A 37 -6.10 0.29 -2.19
N ASP A 38 -6.74 -0.42 -1.25
CA ASP A 38 -7.38 0.16 -0.09
C ASP A 38 -6.89 -0.53 1.19
N SER A 39 -6.33 0.24 2.12
CA SER A 39 -5.74 -0.26 3.37
C SER A 39 -6.77 -0.85 4.36
N ARG A 40 -8.05 -0.75 4.07
CA ARG A 40 -9.14 -1.29 4.91
C ARG A 40 -9.80 -2.50 4.29
N GLN A 41 -9.90 -2.57 2.97
CA GLN A 41 -10.53 -3.68 2.25
C GLN A 41 -9.69 -4.96 2.23
N ILE A 42 -8.42 -4.88 2.64
CA ILE A 42 -7.54 -6.05 2.81
C ILE A 42 -7.92 -6.96 3.98
N TYR A 43 -8.74 -6.49 4.92
CA TYR A 43 -9.11 -7.26 6.10
C TYR A 43 -10.32 -8.17 5.82
N ILE A 44 -10.18 -9.46 6.15
CA ILE A 44 -11.26 -10.46 6.10
C ILE A 44 -12.38 -10.02 7.07
N ASP A 45 -13.63 -10.24 6.70
CA ASP A 45 -14.85 -9.94 7.47
C ASP A 45 -15.13 -8.45 7.76
N MET A 46 -14.25 -7.53 7.35
CA MET A 46 -14.51 -6.10 7.44
C MET A 46 -15.21 -5.59 6.17
N ASN A 47 -16.50 -5.86 6.02
CA ASN A 47 -17.21 -5.66 4.76
C ASN A 47 -17.96 -4.32 4.69
N ILE A 48 -18.67 -3.92 5.75
CA ILE A 48 -19.58 -2.76 5.74
C ILE A 48 -18.81 -1.45 5.92
N GLY A 49 -18.07 -1.29 7.00
CA GLY A 49 -17.37 -0.05 7.34
C GLY A 49 -16.21 0.34 6.41
N THR A 50 -15.81 -0.57 5.53
CA THR A 50 -14.72 -0.38 4.56
C THR A 50 -15.21 -0.11 3.14
N ALA A 51 -16.53 -0.15 2.93
CA ALA A 51 -17.14 -0.10 1.59
C ALA A 51 -16.52 -1.11 0.62
N LYS A 52 -16.21 -2.33 1.11
CA LYS A 52 -15.70 -3.42 0.30
C LYS A 52 -16.73 -3.81 -0.77
N PRO A 53 -16.31 -4.14 -1.99
CA PRO A 53 -17.22 -4.65 -3.02
C PRO A 53 -18.02 -5.84 -2.50
N THR A 54 -19.34 -5.82 -2.71
CA THR A 54 -20.23 -6.93 -2.30
C THR A 54 -19.91 -8.20 -3.08
N ILE A 55 -20.35 -9.34 -2.57
CA ILE A 55 -20.17 -10.64 -3.25
C ILE A 55 -20.80 -10.59 -4.67
N GLU A 56 -21.93 -9.91 -4.83
CA GLU A 56 -22.59 -9.75 -6.13
C GLU A 56 -21.75 -8.87 -7.09
N GLN A 57 -21.12 -7.83 -6.57
CA GLN A 57 -20.19 -7.00 -7.34
C GLN A 57 -18.93 -7.78 -7.73
N GLN A 58 -18.37 -8.55 -6.82
CA GLN A 58 -17.20 -9.40 -7.08
C GLN A 58 -17.48 -10.50 -8.11
N LYS A 59 -18.71 -11.04 -8.16
CA LYS A 59 -19.13 -11.99 -9.19
C LYS A 59 -19.20 -11.38 -10.59
N LYS A 60 -19.42 -10.05 -10.70
CA LYS A 60 -19.48 -9.36 -12.00
C LYS A 60 -18.12 -9.24 -12.68
N VAL A 61 -17.06 -9.05 -11.89
CA VAL A 61 -15.66 -8.89 -12.32
C VAL A 61 -14.76 -9.45 -11.21
N PRO A 62 -13.70 -10.20 -11.52
CA PRO A 62 -12.76 -10.68 -10.51
C PRO A 62 -12.04 -9.51 -9.80
N HIS A 63 -12.06 -9.54 -8.47
CA HIS A 63 -11.37 -8.57 -7.60
C HIS A 63 -10.21 -9.25 -6.90
N PHE A 64 -9.06 -8.59 -6.90
CA PHE A 64 -7.86 -9.02 -6.19
C PHE A 64 -7.46 -8.01 -5.11
N LEU A 65 -6.62 -8.43 -4.19
CA LEU A 65 -6.08 -7.62 -3.09
C LEU A 65 -7.17 -7.14 -2.10
N ILE A 66 -8.18 -7.95 -1.92
CA ILE A 66 -9.18 -7.87 -0.84
C ILE A 66 -9.08 -9.13 0.01
N ASP A 67 -9.51 -9.07 1.26
CA ASP A 67 -9.53 -10.23 2.18
C ASP A 67 -8.18 -10.96 2.33
N LEU A 68 -7.09 -10.21 2.40
CA LEU A 68 -5.72 -10.74 2.47
C LEU A 68 -5.31 -11.20 3.87
N CYS A 69 -5.87 -10.61 4.92
CA CYS A 69 -5.45 -10.85 6.29
C CYS A 69 -6.56 -10.67 7.31
N LEU A 70 -6.40 -11.31 8.47
CA LEU A 70 -7.27 -11.07 9.61
C LEU A 70 -6.93 -9.73 10.29
N PRO A 71 -7.90 -9.02 10.88
CA PRO A 71 -7.64 -7.81 11.67
C PRO A 71 -6.68 -8.06 12.86
N SER A 72 -6.69 -9.27 13.42
CA SER A 72 -5.79 -9.69 14.51
C SER A 72 -4.34 -9.92 14.05
N LYS A 73 -4.13 -10.16 12.74
CA LYS A 73 -2.82 -10.40 12.15
C LYS A 73 -2.66 -9.53 10.88
N PRO A 74 -2.52 -8.21 11.05
CA PRO A 74 -2.39 -7.29 9.93
C PRO A 74 -1.09 -7.50 9.16
N ILE A 75 -1.14 -7.36 7.85
CA ILE A 75 0.05 -7.30 6.99
C ILE A 75 0.60 -5.88 6.95
N ASN A 76 1.91 -5.76 6.79
CA ASN A 76 2.58 -4.49 6.59
C ASN A 76 2.61 -4.10 5.09
N LEU A 77 3.10 -2.88 4.79
CA LEU A 77 3.14 -2.38 3.41
C LEU A 77 4.07 -3.20 2.50
N HIS A 78 5.16 -3.75 3.03
CA HIS A 78 6.10 -4.61 2.28
C HIS A 78 5.43 -5.94 1.90
N GLU A 79 4.73 -6.57 2.83
CA GLU A 79 3.96 -7.80 2.57
C GLU A 79 2.85 -7.56 1.55
N PHE A 80 2.12 -6.44 1.68
CA PHE A 80 1.13 -6.04 0.69
C PHE A 80 1.76 -5.82 -0.69
N GLN A 81 2.91 -5.13 -0.78
CA GLN A 81 3.63 -4.91 -2.02
C GLN A 81 4.00 -6.24 -2.69
N PHE A 82 4.54 -7.19 -1.93
CA PHE A 82 4.91 -8.51 -2.44
C PHE A 82 3.71 -9.25 -3.03
N LEU A 83 2.61 -9.35 -2.27
CA LEU A 83 1.37 -9.99 -2.71
C LEU A 83 0.78 -9.28 -3.94
N GLY A 84 0.76 -7.95 -3.90
CA GLY A 84 0.17 -7.14 -4.96
C GLY A 84 0.95 -7.22 -6.26
N ARG A 85 2.27 -7.12 -6.23
CA ARG A 85 3.11 -7.25 -7.43
C ARG A 85 2.98 -8.63 -8.06
N ASN A 86 3.02 -9.70 -7.25
CA ASN A 86 2.82 -11.06 -7.75
C ASN A 86 1.44 -11.22 -8.41
N SER A 87 0.38 -10.67 -7.80
CA SER A 87 -0.97 -10.71 -8.37
C SER A 87 -1.04 -9.97 -9.71
N ILE A 88 -0.47 -8.76 -9.77
CA ILE A 88 -0.42 -7.92 -10.98
C ILE A 88 0.36 -8.63 -12.10
N GLU A 89 1.56 -9.13 -11.82
CA GLU A 89 2.40 -9.82 -12.81
C GLU A 89 1.71 -11.06 -13.39
N ASN A 90 1.06 -11.84 -12.54
CA ASN A 90 0.34 -13.03 -12.96
C ASN A 90 -0.85 -12.70 -13.87
N GLU A 91 -1.58 -11.61 -13.59
CA GLU A 91 -2.70 -11.19 -14.43
C GLU A 91 -2.23 -10.50 -15.73
N LEU A 92 -1.14 -9.72 -15.70
CA LEU A 92 -0.58 -9.11 -16.90
C LEU A 92 -0.05 -10.14 -17.91
N LYS A 93 0.46 -11.29 -17.44
CA LYS A 93 0.83 -12.41 -18.33
C LYS A 93 -0.37 -12.97 -19.09
N LYS A 94 -1.57 -12.89 -18.54
CA LYS A 94 -2.80 -13.41 -19.15
C LYS A 94 -3.52 -12.39 -20.03
N ARG A 95 -3.47 -11.11 -19.68
CA ARG A 95 -4.39 -10.09 -20.22
C ARG A 95 -3.74 -8.84 -20.81
N ASN A 96 -2.45 -8.60 -20.57
CA ASN A 96 -1.73 -7.36 -20.91
C ASN A 96 -2.33 -6.05 -20.36
N LEU A 97 -3.41 -6.12 -19.58
CA LEU A 97 -4.13 -4.97 -19.05
C LEU A 97 -4.75 -5.30 -17.71
N ILE A 98 -4.57 -4.42 -16.71
CA ILE A 98 -5.24 -4.49 -15.42
C ILE A 98 -5.78 -3.12 -15.00
N LEU A 99 -6.80 -3.14 -14.13
CA LEU A 99 -7.36 -1.95 -13.49
C LEU A 99 -7.06 -1.97 -11.99
N ILE A 100 -6.32 -0.98 -11.50
CA ILE A 100 -6.09 -0.75 -10.08
C ILE A 100 -7.12 0.25 -9.57
N VAL A 101 -7.77 -0.05 -8.43
CA VAL A 101 -8.85 0.79 -7.88
C VAL A 101 -8.66 0.99 -6.39
N GLY A 102 -8.76 2.23 -5.90
CA GLY A 102 -8.74 2.46 -4.46
C GLY A 102 -8.61 3.90 -3.99
N GLY A 103 -8.40 4.05 -2.69
CA GLY A 103 -8.24 5.36 -2.04
C GLY A 103 -6.86 5.56 -1.41
N SER A 104 -6.01 4.51 -1.36
CA SER A 104 -4.73 4.54 -0.63
C SER A 104 -3.56 4.82 -1.56
N GLY A 105 -3.18 6.10 -1.70
CA GLY A 105 -2.04 6.52 -2.55
C GLY A 105 -0.72 5.82 -2.18
N LEU A 106 -0.47 5.57 -0.89
CA LEU A 106 0.72 4.86 -0.43
C LEU A 106 0.77 3.42 -0.94
N TYR A 107 -0.38 2.73 -0.94
CA TYR A 107 -0.51 1.37 -1.48
C TYR A 107 -0.29 1.36 -2.99
N LEU A 108 -0.86 2.33 -3.71
CA LEU A 108 -0.62 2.48 -5.14
C LEU A 108 0.88 2.70 -5.44
N GLN A 109 1.52 3.64 -4.73
CA GLN A 109 2.95 3.92 -4.90
C GLN A 109 3.83 2.70 -4.62
N SER A 110 3.46 1.86 -3.67
CA SER A 110 4.20 0.62 -3.40
C SER A 110 4.11 -0.38 -4.55
N LEU A 111 3.01 -0.41 -5.30
CA LEU A 111 2.83 -1.34 -6.42
C LEU A 111 3.50 -0.85 -7.71
N ILE A 112 3.27 0.42 -8.10
CA ILE A 112 3.65 0.94 -9.42
C ILE A 112 4.55 2.18 -9.36
N GLY A 113 4.65 2.85 -8.21
CA GLY A 113 5.37 4.14 -8.05
C GLY A 113 6.83 4.01 -7.62
N GLY A 114 7.42 2.82 -7.61
CA GLY A 114 8.82 2.61 -7.22
C GLY A 114 9.12 2.74 -5.72
N LEU A 115 8.10 2.95 -4.87
CA LEU A 115 8.27 2.93 -3.42
C LEU A 115 8.68 1.53 -2.97
N ASN A 116 9.82 1.41 -2.29
CA ASN A 116 10.29 0.17 -1.68
C ASN A 116 10.16 0.28 -0.16
N PRO A 117 9.08 -0.25 0.43
CA PRO A 117 8.93 -0.30 1.87
C PRO A 117 10.03 -1.17 2.47
N PRO A 118 10.65 -0.78 3.60
CA PRO A 118 11.66 -1.60 4.23
C PRO A 118 11.07 -2.94 4.68
N ALA A 119 11.79 -4.04 4.44
CA ALA A 119 11.43 -5.40 4.86
C ALA A 119 11.66 -5.61 6.37
N VAL A 120 11.33 -4.63 7.19
CA VAL A 120 11.53 -4.66 8.64
C VAL A 120 10.18 -4.86 9.32
N PRO A 121 10.03 -5.91 10.14
CA PRO A 121 8.81 -6.12 10.91
C PRO A 121 8.60 -4.97 11.90
N PRO A 122 7.35 -4.60 12.22
CA PRO A 122 7.06 -3.54 13.16
C PRO A 122 7.67 -3.83 14.53
N GLN A 123 8.64 -3.02 14.98
CA GLN A 123 9.31 -3.12 16.26
C GLN A 123 8.47 -2.45 17.36
N LYS A 124 7.46 -3.15 17.88
CA LYS A 124 6.51 -2.59 18.85
C LYS A 124 7.20 -2.01 20.09
N PHE A 125 8.22 -2.70 20.61
CA PHE A 125 8.95 -2.24 21.80
C PHE A 125 9.70 -0.93 21.52
N LEU A 126 10.50 -0.88 20.46
CA LEU A 126 11.25 0.31 20.07
C LEU A 126 10.33 1.47 19.72
N ARG A 127 9.22 1.19 19.04
CA ARG A 127 8.18 2.18 18.75
C ARG A 127 7.61 2.82 20.00
N ASN A 128 7.30 2.00 21.02
CA ASN A 128 6.79 2.49 22.29
C ASN A 128 7.83 3.32 23.07
N GLN A 129 9.11 3.03 22.92
CA GLN A 129 10.17 3.87 23.47
C GLN A 129 10.25 5.22 22.75
N LEU A 130 10.26 5.21 21.42
CA LEU A 130 10.31 6.42 20.61
C LEU A 130 9.07 7.33 20.81
N TYR A 131 7.90 6.78 21.10
CA TYR A 131 6.71 7.58 21.44
C TYR A 131 6.84 8.37 22.75
N LYS A 132 7.75 8.00 23.65
CA LYS A 132 8.01 8.70 24.92
C LYS A 132 8.96 9.87 24.75
N ILE A 133 9.67 9.96 23.63
CA ILE A 133 10.60 11.05 23.33
C ILE A 133 9.80 12.27 22.87
N GLU A 134 10.22 13.47 23.28
CA GLU A 134 9.63 14.70 22.82
C GLU A 134 9.77 14.84 21.30
N LYS A 135 8.74 15.41 20.64
CA LYS A 135 8.68 15.46 19.16
C LYS A 135 9.86 16.16 18.51
N ASN A 136 10.35 17.23 19.12
CA ASN A 136 11.50 17.96 18.58
C ASN A 136 12.79 17.14 18.72
N GLU A 137 12.99 16.48 19.84
CA GLU A 137 14.13 15.58 20.06
C GLU A 137 14.09 14.39 19.10
N LEU A 138 12.90 13.81 18.90
CA LEU A 138 12.70 12.73 17.96
C LEU A 138 13.03 13.15 16.51
N HIS A 139 12.65 14.36 16.13
CA HIS A 139 12.98 14.90 14.81
C HIS A 139 14.48 15.22 14.68
N ASN A 140 15.13 15.68 15.75
CA ASN A 140 16.59 15.89 15.78
C ASN A 140 17.33 14.56 15.60
N LEU A 141 16.88 13.47 16.26
CA LEU A 141 17.42 12.12 16.03
C LEU A 141 17.28 11.69 14.57
N LEU A 142 16.09 11.93 13.95
CA LEU A 142 15.89 11.66 12.53
C LEU A 142 16.83 12.50 11.67
N THR A 143 17.06 13.77 12.00
CA THR A 143 17.95 14.64 11.25
C THR A 143 19.40 14.15 11.24
N ILE A 144 19.82 13.50 12.34
CA ILE A 144 21.16 12.90 12.43
C ILE A 144 21.23 11.60 11.61
N CYS A 145 20.19 10.76 11.69
CA CYS A 145 20.17 9.43 11.03
C CYS A 145 19.82 9.51 9.53
N ASP A 146 18.90 10.40 9.14
CA ASP A 146 18.45 10.59 7.76
C ASP A 146 18.05 12.07 7.52
N PRO A 147 19.02 12.93 7.20
CA PRO A 147 18.74 14.35 6.91
C PRO A 147 17.75 14.54 5.75
N THR A 148 17.77 13.64 4.78
CA THR A 148 16.89 13.71 3.58
C THR A 148 15.44 13.47 3.94
N ALA A 149 15.17 12.49 4.78
CA ALA A 149 13.83 12.22 5.29
C ALA A 149 13.38 13.34 6.25
N ALA A 150 14.26 13.84 7.12
CA ALA A 150 13.96 14.92 8.06
C ALA A 150 13.49 16.20 7.35
N MET A 151 14.10 16.56 6.22
CA MET A 151 13.66 17.72 5.43
C MET A 151 12.23 17.58 4.86
N LYS A 152 11.73 16.37 4.69
CA LYS A 152 10.40 16.08 4.12
C LYS A 152 9.32 15.87 5.18
N ILE A 153 9.70 15.68 6.44
CA ILE A 153 8.79 15.38 7.54
C ILE A 153 8.74 16.56 8.49
N HIS A 154 7.53 17.07 8.76
CA HIS A 154 7.36 18.16 9.71
C HIS A 154 7.80 17.74 11.12
N PRO A 155 8.53 18.58 11.89
CA PRO A 155 9.06 18.21 13.22
C PRO A 155 8.03 17.70 14.23
N LYS A 156 6.79 18.16 14.12
CA LYS A 156 5.67 17.73 14.99
C LYS A 156 4.98 16.45 14.51
N ASP A 157 5.35 15.88 13.36
CA ASP A 157 4.73 14.67 12.78
C ASP A 157 5.43 13.39 13.27
N SER A 158 5.22 13.04 14.54
CA SER A 158 5.75 11.81 15.13
C SER A 158 5.25 10.54 14.41
N THR A 159 4.07 10.61 13.78
CA THR A 159 3.47 9.47 13.07
C THR A 159 4.33 9.04 11.88
N ARG A 160 4.98 10.01 11.21
CA ARG A 160 5.91 9.73 10.09
C ARG A 160 7.34 9.60 10.55
N THR A 161 7.77 10.37 11.56
CA THR A 161 9.14 10.35 12.09
C THR A 161 9.49 8.99 12.70
N ILE A 162 8.64 8.42 13.54
CA ILE A 162 8.90 7.16 14.24
C ILE A 162 9.18 5.99 13.29
N PRO A 163 8.34 5.69 12.26
CA PRO A 163 8.62 4.59 11.34
C PRO A 163 9.97 4.73 10.62
N VAL A 164 10.34 5.92 10.20
CA VAL A 164 11.61 6.17 9.50
C VAL A 164 12.77 6.02 10.46
N SER A 165 12.70 6.58 11.67
CA SER A 165 13.77 6.48 12.67
C SER A 165 14.09 5.04 13.04
N TYR A 166 13.09 4.18 13.30
CA TYR A 166 13.40 2.80 13.69
C TYR A 166 13.92 1.95 12.52
N THR A 167 13.61 2.25 11.29
CA THR A 167 14.20 1.54 10.15
C THR A 167 15.70 1.77 10.07
N HIS A 168 16.17 2.99 10.32
CA HIS A 168 17.61 3.28 10.40
C HIS A 168 18.30 2.64 11.60
N LEU A 169 17.60 2.52 12.73
CA LEU A 169 18.15 1.89 13.94
C LEU A 169 18.22 0.36 13.85
N THR A 170 17.42 -0.26 12.99
CA THR A 170 17.28 -1.73 12.92
C THR A 170 17.88 -2.36 11.67
N LEU A 171 18.10 -1.60 10.61
CA LEU A 171 18.81 -2.11 9.44
C LEU A 171 20.32 -2.15 9.74
N PRO A 172 21.02 -3.24 9.40
CA PRO A 172 22.49 -3.23 9.44
C PRO A 172 22.97 -2.09 8.54
N THR A 173 23.86 -1.26 9.08
CA THR A 173 24.53 -0.19 8.33
C THR A 173 25.49 -0.81 7.32
N THR A 174 24.98 -1.37 6.25
CA THR A 174 25.80 -1.62 5.07
C THR A 174 25.80 -0.34 4.25
N PRO A 175 26.97 0.30 4.05
CA PRO A 175 27.04 1.42 3.15
C PRO A 175 26.62 0.94 1.76
N TYR A 176 25.67 1.64 1.15
CA TYR A 176 25.41 1.48 -0.27
C TYR A 176 26.69 1.89 -1.02
N VAL A 177 27.39 0.88 -1.56
CA VAL A 177 28.44 1.06 -2.54
C VAL A 177 27.78 1.19 -3.90
#